data_065f5b11fd89517af28e09b387fd13a0
#
_entry.id   065f5b11fd89517af28e09b387fd13a0
#
_cell.length_a   1.000
_cell.length_b   1.000
_cell.length_c   1.000
_cell.angle_alpha   90.00
_cell.angle_beta   90.00
_cell.angle_gamma   90.00
#
_symmetry.space_group_name_H-M   'P 1'
#
loop_
_entity.id
_entity.type
_entity.pdbx_description
1 polymer ?
#
loop_
_entity_poly.entity_id
_entity_poly.type
_entity_poly.pdbx_seq_one_letter_code
_entity_poly.pdbx_strand_id
1 'polypeptide(L)'
;VGHGYAAQGNILVSQETVDAIAETFEASTGTLAQRLTAALVAGGRAGGDKRGEQSAALVVHRKGAGYDGSDVIVDISVYDHPTPLAELERLVALNDLYFTDSDPADMIEVTPAIARELQEIWIARDFQYDGPADGVVDAEFQRILTDYMGWENYDLRIDEVADVDLAAGETLRIDREVLADIRDVFREGRYR
;
A
#
# COMPACT_ATOMS: atom_id res chain seq x y z
N VAL A 1 12.28 -6.50 26.61
CA VAL A 1 13.27 -6.83 25.59
C VAL A 1 12.98 -8.25 25.11
N GLY A 2 12.75 -8.42 23.82
CA GLY A 2 12.53 -9.72 23.19
C GLY A 2 13.73 -10.14 22.34
N HIS A 3 13.58 -11.25 21.61
CA HIS A 3 14.61 -11.72 20.69
C HIS A 3 14.67 -10.81 19.45
N GLY A 4 15.78 -10.06 19.31
CA GLY A 4 16.01 -9.17 18.16
C GLY A 4 15.30 -7.81 18.23
N TYR A 5 14.63 -7.45 19.33
CA TYR A 5 13.99 -6.16 19.50
C TYR A 5 14.01 -5.67 20.95
N ALA A 6 13.74 -4.37 21.13
CA ALA A 6 13.42 -3.77 22.42
C ALA A 6 12.19 -2.87 22.28
N ALA A 7 11.25 -2.98 23.22
CA ALA A 7 10.14 -2.06 23.41
C ALA A 7 10.36 -1.27 24.71
N GLN A 8 10.19 0.03 24.64
CA GLN A 8 10.36 0.91 25.80
C GLN A 8 9.49 2.16 25.64
N GLY A 9 9.19 2.81 26.75
CA GLY A 9 8.40 4.03 26.74
C GLY A 9 8.68 4.90 27.96
N ASN A 10 8.27 6.15 27.88
CA ASN A 10 8.37 7.15 28.93
C ASN A 10 7.03 7.88 29.05
N ILE A 11 6.61 8.23 30.26
CA ILE A 11 5.34 8.92 30.54
C ILE A 11 4.12 8.16 29.98
N LEU A 12 4.20 6.83 29.95
CA LEU A 12 3.11 5.99 29.48
C LEU A 12 1.95 5.94 30.48
N VAL A 13 0.75 5.67 29.98
CA VAL A 13 -0.44 5.47 30.83
C VAL A 13 -0.22 4.30 31.79
N SER A 14 0.32 3.18 31.28
CA SER A 14 0.59 1.99 32.09
C SER A 14 1.66 1.10 31.44
N GLN A 15 2.02 0.00 32.11
CA GLN A 15 2.92 -1.02 31.58
C GLN A 15 2.29 -1.77 30.39
N GLU A 16 0.96 -1.90 30.34
CA GLU A 16 0.24 -2.56 29.27
C GLU A 16 0.55 -1.95 27.89
N THR A 17 0.93 -0.67 27.82
CA THR A 17 1.36 -0.03 26.56
C THR A 17 2.60 -0.73 25.99
N VAL A 18 3.62 -1.01 26.80
CA VAL A 18 4.85 -1.69 26.35
C VAL A 18 4.60 -3.17 26.09
N ASP A 19 3.77 -3.80 26.91
CA ASP A 19 3.42 -5.22 26.75
C ASP A 19 2.64 -5.42 25.45
N ALA A 20 1.66 -4.58 25.12
CA ALA A 20 0.91 -4.63 23.87
C ALA A 20 1.80 -4.42 22.63
N ILE A 21 2.80 -3.52 22.69
CA ILE A 21 3.81 -3.35 21.63
C ILE A 21 4.57 -4.67 21.40
N ALA A 22 5.08 -5.28 22.47
CA ALA A 22 5.89 -6.48 22.41
C ALA A 22 5.06 -7.69 21.90
N GLU A 23 3.90 -7.93 22.49
CA GLU A 23 3.01 -9.04 22.13
C GLU A 23 2.55 -8.93 20.68
N THR A 24 2.16 -7.74 20.22
CA THR A 24 1.73 -7.52 18.85
C THR A 24 2.89 -7.71 17.88
N PHE A 25 4.09 -7.21 18.18
CA PHE A 25 5.25 -7.42 17.33
C PHE A 25 5.60 -8.90 17.18
N GLU A 26 5.53 -9.68 18.25
CA GLU A 26 5.82 -11.12 18.24
C GLU A 26 4.75 -11.91 17.49
N ALA A 27 3.47 -11.55 17.62
CA ALA A 27 2.35 -12.25 17.00
C ALA A 27 2.10 -11.86 15.54
N SER A 28 2.54 -10.67 15.12
CA SER A 28 2.27 -10.16 13.76
C SER A 28 3.13 -10.83 12.69
N THR A 29 2.57 -10.91 11.48
CA THR A 29 3.22 -11.40 10.25
C THR A 29 3.32 -10.27 9.23
N GLY A 30 4.00 -10.51 8.12
CA GLY A 30 4.23 -9.52 7.06
C GLY A 30 5.61 -8.88 7.12
N THR A 31 5.77 -7.76 6.45
CA THR A 31 7.03 -7.00 6.39
C THR A 31 7.41 -6.43 7.76
N LEU A 32 8.68 -6.09 7.94
CA LEU A 32 9.11 -5.44 9.19
C LEU A 32 8.38 -4.11 9.42
N ALA A 33 8.12 -3.35 8.37
CA ALA A 33 7.37 -2.09 8.45
C ALA A 33 5.94 -2.30 8.95
N GLN A 34 5.21 -3.25 8.37
CA GLN A 34 3.85 -3.62 8.80
C GLN A 34 3.81 -4.07 10.25
N ARG A 35 4.74 -4.94 10.65
CA ARG A 35 4.83 -5.46 12.03
C ARG A 35 5.13 -4.37 13.06
N LEU A 36 6.05 -3.46 12.75
CA LEU A 36 6.39 -2.33 13.60
C LEU A 36 5.22 -1.35 13.71
N THR A 37 4.53 -1.07 12.61
CA THR A 37 3.33 -0.22 12.60
C THR A 37 2.23 -0.81 13.45
N ALA A 38 1.92 -2.10 13.27
CA ALA A 38 0.92 -2.80 14.08
C ALA A 38 1.24 -2.74 15.58
N ALA A 39 2.51 -2.93 15.94
CA ALA A 39 2.96 -2.84 17.33
C ALA A 39 2.79 -1.43 17.91
N LEU A 40 3.16 -0.38 17.16
CA LEU A 40 2.96 1.01 17.60
C LEU A 40 1.48 1.34 17.79
N VAL A 41 0.62 0.95 16.86
CA VAL A 41 -0.84 1.14 16.93
C VAL A 41 -1.43 0.41 18.14
N ALA A 42 -0.97 -0.82 18.42
CA ALA A 42 -1.40 -1.57 19.61
C ALA A 42 -1.01 -0.87 20.92
N GLY A 43 0.21 -0.32 20.98
CA GLY A 43 0.65 0.47 22.12
C GLY A 43 -0.19 1.71 22.35
N GLY A 44 -0.54 2.45 21.28
CA GLY A 44 -1.46 3.59 21.37
C GLY A 44 -2.84 3.18 21.88
N ARG A 45 -3.41 2.11 21.34
CA ARG A 45 -4.71 1.56 21.80
C ARG A 45 -4.71 1.08 23.26
N ALA A 46 -3.56 0.63 23.77
CA ALA A 46 -3.38 0.25 25.18
C ALA A 46 -3.17 1.45 26.11
N GLY A 47 -3.26 2.68 25.60
CA GLY A 47 -3.22 3.91 26.38
C GLY A 47 -2.12 4.89 25.98
N GLY A 48 -1.03 4.44 25.38
CA GLY A 48 0.03 5.30 24.84
C GLY A 48 0.64 6.27 25.86
N ASP A 49 0.93 7.50 25.44
CA ASP A 49 1.45 8.59 26.28
C ASP A 49 0.32 9.22 27.10
N LYS A 50 0.58 9.47 28.39
CA LYS A 50 -0.39 10.12 29.32
C LYS A 50 -0.84 11.51 28.88
N ARG A 51 -0.05 12.18 28.05
CA ARG A 51 -0.33 13.54 27.54
C ARG A 51 -1.14 13.52 26.26
N GLY A 52 -1.35 12.34 25.67
CA GLY A 52 -1.95 12.13 24.37
C GLY A 52 -0.90 11.97 23.26
N GLU A 53 -1.35 11.48 22.13
CA GLU A 53 -0.53 11.27 20.95
C GLU A 53 -0.45 12.56 20.12
N GLN A 54 0.74 12.93 19.65
CA GLN A 54 0.95 14.14 18.86
C GLN A 54 1.72 13.85 17.57
N SER A 55 2.61 12.87 17.60
CA SER A 55 3.45 12.51 16.45
C SER A 55 3.79 11.03 16.46
N ALA A 56 4.12 10.49 15.29
CA ALA A 56 4.59 9.13 15.11
C ALA A 56 5.63 9.07 13.98
N ALA A 57 6.58 8.15 14.06
CA ALA A 57 7.54 7.94 12.99
C ALA A 57 7.93 6.47 12.87
N LEU A 58 8.28 6.07 11.65
CA LEU A 58 8.80 4.75 11.34
C LEU A 58 9.96 4.87 10.36
N VAL A 59 11.07 4.22 10.69
CA VAL A 59 12.24 4.12 9.80
C VAL A 59 12.64 2.65 9.69
N VAL A 60 12.76 2.15 8.46
CA VAL A 60 13.23 0.79 8.17
C VAL A 60 14.33 0.85 7.12
N HIS A 61 15.48 0.30 7.48
CA HIS A 61 16.66 0.22 6.60
C HIS A 61 17.08 -1.22 6.39
N ARG A 62 17.42 -1.55 5.15
CA ARG A 62 18.11 -2.78 4.77
C ARG A 62 18.94 -2.51 3.52
N LYS A 63 20.23 -2.87 3.56
CA LYS A 63 21.17 -2.60 2.47
C LYS A 63 20.62 -3.04 1.11
N GLY A 64 20.50 -2.09 0.20
CA GLY A 64 20.09 -2.26 -1.19
C GLY A 64 18.67 -2.79 -1.41
N ALA A 65 17.80 -2.71 -0.41
CA ALA A 65 16.47 -3.32 -0.48
C ALA A 65 15.32 -2.31 -0.63
N GLY A 66 15.61 -1.03 -0.62
CA GLY A 66 14.65 0.01 -0.92
C GLY A 66 14.56 0.29 -2.43
N TYR A 67 13.64 1.16 -2.80
CA TYR A 67 13.40 1.56 -4.19
C TYR A 67 14.70 2.04 -4.85
N ASP A 68 14.93 1.62 -6.10
CA ASP A 68 16.14 1.90 -6.91
C ASP A 68 17.47 1.56 -6.20
N GLY A 69 17.46 0.49 -5.39
CA GLY A 69 18.67 0.04 -4.67
C GLY A 69 19.06 0.90 -3.47
N SER A 70 18.18 1.77 -3.00
CA SER A 70 18.33 2.50 -1.74
C SER A 70 18.44 1.55 -0.55
N ASP A 71 19.11 1.98 0.51
CA ASP A 71 19.12 1.28 1.79
C ASP A 71 17.85 1.56 2.62
N VAL A 72 17.07 2.58 2.24
CA VAL A 72 15.84 3.01 2.95
C VAL A 72 14.64 2.30 2.34
N ILE A 73 13.93 1.51 3.15
CA ILE A 73 12.66 0.87 2.77
C ILE A 73 11.50 1.79 3.17
N VAL A 74 11.53 2.33 4.39
CA VAL A 74 10.54 3.25 4.92
C VAL A 74 11.25 4.34 5.72
N ASP A 75 10.87 5.59 5.50
CA ASP A 75 11.22 6.74 6.33
C ASP A 75 10.03 7.70 6.35
N ILE A 76 9.14 7.50 7.32
CA ILE A 76 7.88 8.23 7.45
C ILE A 76 7.81 8.89 8.80
N SER A 77 7.48 10.18 8.81
CA SER A 77 7.30 10.97 10.02
C SER A 77 5.98 11.77 9.95
N VAL A 78 5.16 11.60 10.97
CA VAL A 78 3.90 12.33 11.16
C VAL A 78 4.07 13.30 12.33
N TYR A 79 3.93 14.59 12.06
CA TYR A 79 4.10 15.64 13.04
C TYR A 79 2.81 16.39 13.30
N ASP A 80 2.56 16.72 14.57
CA ASP A 80 1.45 17.57 15.04
C ASP A 80 0.09 17.19 14.41
N HIS A 81 -0.25 15.90 14.53
CA HIS A 81 -1.45 15.33 13.95
C HIS A 81 -2.42 14.84 15.04
N PRO A 82 -3.74 15.03 14.87
CA PRO A 82 -4.72 14.62 15.89
C PRO A 82 -4.79 13.09 16.09
N THR A 83 -4.42 12.32 15.08
CA THR A 83 -4.40 10.84 15.08
C THR A 83 -3.12 10.33 14.41
N PRO A 84 -1.92 10.56 14.99
CA PRO A 84 -0.65 10.33 14.31
C PRO A 84 -0.39 8.86 13.99
N LEU A 85 -0.83 7.92 14.82
CA LEU A 85 -0.67 6.49 14.59
C LEU A 85 -1.55 6.00 13.43
N ALA A 86 -2.80 6.47 13.34
CA ALA A 86 -3.67 6.12 12.22
C ALA A 86 -3.14 6.70 10.89
N GLU A 87 -2.58 7.91 10.93
CA GLU A 87 -1.95 8.50 9.75
C GLU A 87 -0.65 7.78 9.36
N LEU A 88 0.17 7.36 10.33
CA LEU A 88 1.35 6.54 10.07
C LEU A 88 0.95 5.20 9.43
N GLU A 89 -0.07 4.52 9.94
CA GLU A 89 -0.59 3.26 9.39
C GLU A 89 -1.04 3.45 7.93
N ARG A 90 -1.77 4.53 7.62
CA ARG A 90 -2.18 4.88 6.26
C ARG A 90 -1.00 5.14 5.33
N LEU A 91 0.01 5.89 5.80
CA LEU A 91 1.21 6.22 5.00
C LEU A 91 2.10 5.00 4.76
N VAL A 92 2.21 4.08 5.72
CA VAL A 92 2.93 2.81 5.53
C VAL A 92 2.22 1.94 4.49
N ALA A 93 0.89 1.87 4.51
CA ALA A 93 0.13 1.15 3.48
C ALA A 93 0.34 1.75 2.08
N LEU A 94 0.38 3.09 1.96
CA LEU A 94 0.72 3.75 0.70
C LEU A 94 2.17 3.48 0.26
N ASN A 95 3.12 3.47 1.20
CA ASN A 95 4.50 3.11 0.88
C ASN A 95 4.58 1.68 0.34
N ASP A 96 3.88 0.74 0.95
CA ASP A 96 3.83 -0.64 0.47
C ASP A 96 3.20 -0.72 -0.93
N LEU A 97 2.10 0.01 -1.18
CA LEU A 97 1.43 0.04 -2.48
C LEU A 97 2.35 0.52 -3.61
N TYR A 98 3.13 1.58 -3.37
CA TYR A 98 3.94 2.22 -4.42
C TYR A 98 5.38 1.69 -4.51
N PHE A 99 5.92 1.09 -3.44
CA PHE A 99 7.34 0.76 -3.33
C PHE A 99 7.62 -0.72 -3.00
N THR A 100 6.63 -1.60 -3.20
CA THR A 100 6.83 -3.06 -3.13
C THR A 100 6.20 -3.74 -4.33
N ASP A 101 6.75 -4.91 -4.69
CA ASP A 101 6.18 -5.79 -5.71
C ASP A 101 4.82 -6.34 -5.23
N SER A 102 3.97 -6.76 -6.16
CA SER A 102 2.72 -7.45 -5.85
C SER A 102 2.96 -8.80 -5.19
N ASP A 103 2.11 -9.17 -4.24
CA ASP A 103 2.03 -10.56 -3.79
C ASP A 103 1.24 -11.37 -4.84
N PRO A 104 1.80 -12.48 -5.37
CA PRO A 104 1.07 -13.34 -6.30
C PRO A 104 -0.29 -13.82 -5.77
N ALA A 105 -0.47 -13.89 -4.44
CA ALA A 105 -1.74 -14.26 -3.81
C ALA A 105 -2.81 -13.17 -3.92
N ASP A 106 -2.42 -11.92 -4.14
CA ASP A 106 -3.32 -10.77 -4.28
C ASP A 106 -3.65 -10.43 -5.74
N MET A 107 -3.05 -11.15 -6.71
CA MET A 107 -3.35 -10.98 -8.12
C MET A 107 -4.71 -11.57 -8.49
N ILE A 108 -5.61 -10.73 -8.96
CA ILE A 108 -6.97 -11.11 -9.39
C ILE A 108 -7.14 -11.00 -10.90
N GLU A 109 -7.98 -11.85 -11.48
CA GLU A 109 -8.31 -11.81 -12.91
C GLU A 109 -9.04 -10.52 -13.26
N VAL A 110 -8.63 -9.87 -14.34
CA VAL A 110 -9.36 -8.75 -14.95
C VAL A 110 -10.57 -9.32 -15.71
N THR A 111 -11.67 -9.45 -14.97
CA THR A 111 -12.94 -9.90 -15.56
C THR A 111 -13.55 -8.84 -16.49
N PRO A 112 -14.50 -9.18 -17.38
CA PRO A 112 -15.20 -8.20 -18.20
C PRO A 112 -15.88 -7.08 -17.39
N ALA A 113 -16.27 -7.36 -16.14
CA ALA A 113 -16.86 -6.35 -15.27
C ALA A 113 -15.79 -5.35 -14.78
N ILE A 114 -14.62 -5.83 -14.37
CA ILE A 114 -13.47 -4.98 -13.97
C ILE A 114 -12.97 -4.19 -15.18
N ALA A 115 -12.86 -4.83 -16.35
CA ALA A 115 -12.41 -4.14 -17.55
C ALA A 115 -13.35 -2.98 -17.91
N ARG A 116 -14.66 -3.19 -17.89
CA ARG A 116 -15.65 -2.12 -18.12
C ARG A 116 -15.52 -0.99 -17.13
N GLU A 117 -15.35 -1.30 -15.85
CA GLU A 117 -15.16 -0.30 -14.80
C GLU A 117 -13.90 0.54 -15.05
N LEU A 118 -12.77 -0.07 -15.41
CA LEU A 118 -11.54 0.65 -15.73
C LEU A 118 -11.70 1.52 -16.99
N GLN A 119 -12.37 1.03 -18.04
CA GLN A 119 -12.69 1.80 -19.24
C GLN A 119 -13.56 3.02 -18.89
N GLU A 120 -14.57 2.87 -18.01
CA GLU A 120 -15.40 3.99 -17.53
C GLU A 120 -14.57 5.04 -16.77
N ILE A 121 -13.60 4.60 -15.95
CA ILE A 121 -12.67 5.49 -15.23
C ILE A 121 -11.80 6.24 -16.23
N TRP A 122 -11.21 5.58 -17.23
CA TRP A 122 -10.37 6.22 -18.25
C TRP A 122 -11.14 7.25 -19.06
N ILE A 123 -12.35 6.91 -19.51
CA ILE A 123 -13.24 7.84 -20.22
C ILE A 123 -13.55 9.06 -19.33
N ALA A 124 -13.92 8.85 -18.08
CA ALA A 124 -14.26 9.94 -17.16
C ALA A 124 -13.06 10.84 -16.81
N ARG A 125 -11.85 10.31 -16.93
CA ARG A 125 -10.58 11.04 -16.71
C ARG A 125 -9.97 11.62 -17.99
N ASP A 126 -10.57 11.41 -19.14
CA ASP A 126 -10.01 11.77 -20.45
C ASP A 126 -8.61 11.16 -20.67
N PHE A 127 -8.44 9.90 -20.23
CA PHE A 127 -7.15 9.22 -20.25
C PHE A 127 -7.04 8.29 -21.47
N GLN A 128 -6.39 8.76 -22.54
CA GLN A 128 -5.89 8.01 -23.73
C GLN A 128 -6.79 6.86 -24.25
N TYR A 129 -8.08 6.85 -23.94
CA TYR A 129 -9.04 5.82 -24.31
C TYR A 129 -10.30 6.44 -24.94
N ASP A 130 -10.48 6.20 -26.24
CA ASP A 130 -11.62 6.71 -27.03
C ASP A 130 -12.66 5.62 -27.32
N GLY A 131 -12.45 4.39 -26.83
CA GLY A 131 -13.33 3.26 -27.04
C GLY A 131 -14.57 3.24 -26.13
N PRO A 132 -15.50 2.31 -26.37
CA PRO A 132 -16.64 2.09 -25.50
C PRO A 132 -16.24 1.34 -24.23
N ALA A 133 -16.96 1.55 -23.12
CA ALA A 133 -16.83 0.73 -21.92
C ALA A 133 -17.57 -0.61 -22.11
N ASP A 134 -17.01 -1.51 -22.92
CA ASP A 134 -17.62 -2.79 -23.29
C ASP A 134 -17.15 -4.00 -22.47
N GLY A 135 -16.06 -3.81 -21.72
CA GLY A 135 -15.44 -4.85 -20.90
C GLY A 135 -14.58 -5.86 -21.68
N VAL A 136 -14.21 -5.52 -22.90
CA VAL A 136 -13.28 -6.36 -23.70
C VAL A 136 -11.86 -6.20 -23.16
N VAL A 137 -11.20 -7.35 -22.90
CA VAL A 137 -9.78 -7.41 -22.50
C VAL A 137 -8.99 -7.86 -23.72
N ASP A 138 -8.41 -6.91 -24.42
CA ASP A 138 -7.57 -7.11 -25.60
C ASP A 138 -6.21 -6.39 -25.46
N ALA A 139 -5.40 -6.42 -26.50
CA ALA A 139 -4.09 -5.79 -26.50
C ALA A 139 -4.16 -4.26 -26.32
N GLU A 140 -5.23 -3.60 -26.77
CA GLU A 140 -5.42 -2.18 -26.55
C GLU A 140 -5.75 -1.90 -25.09
N PHE A 141 -6.67 -2.66 -24.50
CA PHE A 141 -6.98 -2.59 -23.07
C PHE A 141 -5.72 -2.78 -22.20
N GLN A 142 -4.93 -3.83 -22.48
CA GLN A 142 -3.69 -4.11 -21.75
C GLN A 142 -2.71 -2.94 -21.85
N ARG A 143 -2.48 -2.40 -23.03
CA ARG A 143 -1.61 -1.24 -23.23
C ARG A 143 -2.07 -0.03 -22.41
N ILE A 144 -3.37 0.30 -22.46
CA ILE A 144 -3.91 1.44 -21.73
C ILE A 144 -3.84 1.22 -20.22
N LEU A 145 -4.11 0.00 -19.74
CA LEU A 145 -3.95 -0.32 -18.32
C LEU A 145 -2.50 -0.14 -17.87
N THR A 146 -1.53 -0.61 -18.66
CA THR A 146 -0.10 -0.44 -18.41
C THR A 146 0.28 1.05 -18.35
N ASP A 147 -0.15 1.83 -19.34
CA ASP A 147 0.09 3.28 -19.39
C ASP A 147 -0.56 4.01 -18.20
N TYR A 148 -1.77 3.59 -17.81
CA TYR A 148 -2.49 4.16 -16.68
C TYR A 148 -1.82 3.84 -15.34
N MET A 149 -1.34 2.60 -15.18
CA MET A 149 -0.59 2.21 -13.98
C MET A 149 0.71 3.03 -13.84
N GLY A 150 1.44 3.26 -14.95
CA GLY A 150 2.61 4.15 -14.94
C GLY A 150 2.24 5.60 -14.63
N TRP A 151 1.13 6.11 -15.17
CA TRP A 151 0.64 7.45 -14.87
C TRP A 151 0.30 7.66 -13.39
N GLU A 152 -0.25 6.63 -12.73
CA GLU A 152 -0.59 6.66 -11.30
C GLU A 152 0.58 6.22 -10.40
N ASN A 153 1.79 5.97 -10.96
CA ASN A 153 3.04 5.60 -10.26
C ASN A 153 3.05 4.20 -9.62
N TYR A 154 2.34 3.22 -10.18
CA TYR A 154 2.45 1.82 -9.73
C TYR A 154 3.63 1.09 -10.40
N ASP A 155 4.78 1.75 -10.52
CA ASP A 155 5.92 1.31 -11.36
C ASP A 155 6.41 -0.10 -11.04
N LEU A 156 6.42 -0.51 -9.76
CA LEU A 156 6.87 -1.85 -9.35
C LEU A 156 5.85 -2.96 -9.59
N ARG A 157 4.64 -2.61 -10.09
CA ARG A 157 3.53 -3.54 -10.32
C ARG A 157 3.06 -3.56 -11.78
N ILE A 158 3.78 -2.87 -12.67
CA ILE A 158 3.42 -2.75 -14.10
C ILE A 158 3.74 -4.03 -14.86
N ASP A 159 4.88 -4.65 -14.61
CA ASP A 159 5.37 -5.79 -15.40
C ASP A 159 4.39 -6.97 -15.37
N GLU A 160 3.67 -7.17 -14.28
CA GLU A 160 2.65 -8.20 -14.10
C GLU A 160 1.44 -8.05 -15.06
N VAL A 161 1.22 -6.83 -15.56
CA VAL A 161 0.21 -6.50 -16.57
C VAL A 161 0.84 -6.45 -17.95
N ALA A 162 2.00 -5.81 -18.09
CA ALA A 162 2.67 -5.57 -19.36
C ALA A 162 3.20 -6.86 -20.01
N ASP A 163 3.69 -7.80 -19.20
CA ASP A 163 4.33 -9.03 -19.67
C ASP A 163 3.36 -10.17 -20.01
N VAL A 164 2.05 -9.97 -19.80
CA VAL A 164 1.01 -10.99 -20.12
C VAL A 164 0.88 -11.16 -21.63
N ASP A 165 1.03 -12.39 -22.13
CA ASP A 165 0.81 -12.73 -23.53
C ASP A 165 -0.65 -13.13 -23.79
N LEU A 166 -1.51 -12.13 -24.04
CA LEU A 166 -2.90 -12.35 -24.39
C LEU A 166 -3.07 -13.15 -25.69
N ALA A 167 -2.11 -13.06 -26.64
CA ALA A 167 -2.16 -13.80 -27.89
C ALA A 167 -1.88 -15.30 -27.68
N ALA A 168 -1.10 -15.64 -26.64
CA ALA A 168 -0.91 -17.02 -26.22
C ALA A 168 -2.07 -17.56 -25.36
N GLY A 169 -3.07 -16.72 -25.05
CA GLY A 169 -4.22 -17.10 -24.24
C GLY A 169 -4.00 -16.97 -22.72
N GLU A 170 -2.99 -16.23 -22.30
CA GLU A 170 -2.79 -15.92 -20.88
C GLU A 170 -3.89 -15.00 -20.36
N THR A 171 -4.17 -15.11 -19.07
CA THR A 171 -5.20 -14.30 -18.39
C THR A 171 -4.58 -13.05 -17.80
N LEU A 172 -5.09 -11.88 -18.19
CA LEU A 172 -4.70 -10.62 -17.60
C LEU A 172 -5.13 -10.55 -16.13
N ARG A 173 -4.20 -10.16 -15.27
CA ARG A 173 -4.44 -10.00 -13.84
C ARG A 173 -3.99 -8.61 -13.40
N ILE A 174 -4.59 -8.14 -12.33
CA ILE A 174 -4.21 -6.89 -11.65
C ILE A 174 -4.11 -7.15 -10.16
N ASP A 175 -3.21 -6.46 -9.50
CA ASP A 175 -3.13 -6.49 -8.05
C ASP A 175 -4.41 -5.90 -7.43
N ARG A 176 -4.94 -6.58 -6.44
CA ARG A 176 -6.18 -6.18 -5.74
C ARG A 176 -6.06 -4.84 -5.06
N GLU A 177 -4.89 -4.54 -4.47
CA GLU A 177 -4.65 -3.27 -3.79
C GLU A 177 -4.54 -2.11 -4.80
N VAL A 178 -3.87 -2.34 -5.94
CA VAL A 178 -3.82 -1.36 -7.05
C VAL A 178 -5.23 -1.06 -7.54
N LEU A 179 -6.03 -2.08 -7.81
CA LEU A 179 -7.41 -1.88 -8.26
C LEU A 179 -8.25 -1.14 -7.22
N ALA A 180 -8.05 -1.44 -5.93
CA ALA A 180 -8.76 -0.75 -4.86
C ALA A 180 -8.37 0.74 -4.79
N ASP A 181 -7.07 1.05 -4.89
CA ASP A 181 -6.60 2.45 -4.87
C ASP A 181 -7.06 3.23 -6.11
N ILE A 182 -7.03 2.64 -7.31
CA ILE A 182 -7.61 3.25 -8.52
C ILE A 182 -9.07 3.66 -8.29
N ARG A 183 -9.87 2.79 -7.70
CA ARG A 183 -11.27 3.05 -7.37
C ARG A 183 -11.43 4.17 -6.36
N ASP A 184 -10.60 4.16 -5.31
CA ASP A 184 -10.66 5.15 -4.24
C ASP A 184 -10.20 6.52 -4.73
N VAL A 185 -9.11 6.60 -5.49
CA VAL A 185 -8.61 7.82 -6.13
C VAL A 185 -9.67 8.42 -7.06
N PHE A 186 -10.35 7.58 -7.86
CA PHE A 186 -11.42 8.03 -8.75
C PHE A 186 -12.64 8.54 -7.99
N ARG A 187 -13.11 7.80 -6.99
CA ARG A 187 -14.29 8.15 -6.17
C ARG A 187 -14.09 9.43 -5.39
N GLU A 188 -12.93 9.61 -4.80
CA GLU A 188 -12.60 10.79 -3.99
C GLU A 188 -12.19 12.00 -4.83
N GLY A 189 -11.95 11.81 -6.12
CA GLY A 189 -11.47 12.87 -7.01
C GLY A 189 -10.09 13.40 -6.62
N ARG A 190 -9.25 12.55 -5.99
CA ARG A 190 -7.88 12.92 -5.65
C ARG A 190 -7.06 13.16 -6.92
N TYR A 191 -6.14 14.13 -6.86
CA TYR A 191 -5.17 14.44 -7.93
C TYR A 191 -5.80 14.93 -9.26
N ARG A 192 -6.93 15.64 -9.19
CA ARG A 192 -7.55 16.35 -10.34
C ARG A 192 -7.01 17.76 -10.48
#